data_be1933c046b70f4fd5583a9ece6b1bdf
#
_entry.id   be1933c046b70f4fd5583a9ece6b1bdf
#
_cell.length_a   1.000
_cell.length_b   1.000
_cell.length_c   1.000
_cell.angle_alpha   90.00
_cell.angle_beta   90.00
_cell.angle_gamma   90.00
#
_symmetry.space_group_name_H-M   'P 1'
#
loop_
_entity.id
_entity.type
_entity.pdbx_description
1 polymer ?
#
loop_
_entity_poly.entity_id
_entity_poly.type
_entity_poly.pdbx_seq_one_letter_code
_entity_poly.pdbx_strand_id
1 'polypeptide(L)'
;KELFVDKLIYSLDTKVMNYTRKEGLTANVYEISLPLSYSEQLIDDYMYTFVENKTIIDKYDYDNFTNPKYKDGTLVQNRTSVGIGSDLIKPYEDYLHTLNLKAEYIVPKNLEEDGDLYKITTQTGSIKEQELKAFPITQEEKNIKLSANQSLYDNHTLKQWINHKISQSILYDSLNEPKLEDLENYIRLNHDYGSISGKVIYNVEDQEFVENNADTNFIYNDLSLTLGYYKTKYTENIFNDREDLESYRIVTSYKIAKDYKLSYYENYNLLDNIRSKQGVSLNINDSCWNMDIRYENEVVPSSRVNYEAIDQKIIFVNVMLKPLGGINQKYKMEDNN
;
A
#
# COMPACT_ATOMS: atom_id res chain seq x y z
N LYS A 1 -1.64 19.56 17.77
CA LYS A 1 -1.89 20.70 18.67
C LYS A 1 -0.67 20.89 19.56
N GLU A 2 -0.17 22.10 19.69
CA GLU A 2 0.95 22.42 20.59
C GLU A 2 0.50 22.35 22.04
N LEU A 3 1.28 21.70 22.91
CA LEU A 3 0.97 21.48 24.31
C LEU A 3 2.04 22.16 25.17
N PHE A 4 1.71 23.24 25.88
CA PHE A 4 2.50 23.90 26.93
C PHE A 4 3.98 24.20 26.64
N VAL A 5 4.59 23.52 25.67
CA VAL A 5 5.96 23.73 25.19
C VAL A 5 5.86 24.00 23.71
N ASP A 6 6.40 25.13 23.29
CA ASP A 6 6.58 25.43 21.88
C ASP A 6 7.35 24.29 21.22
N LYS A 7 6.90 23.79 20.03
CA LYS A 7 7.50 22.69 19.27
C LYS A 7 7.11 21.26 19.72
N LEU A 8 6.30 21.07 20.78
CA LEU A 8 5.72 19.77 21.10
C LEU A 8 4.39 19.58 20.38
N ILE A 9 4.34 18.64 19.47
CA ILE A 9 3.13 18.30 18.71
C ILE A 9 2.59 16.96 19.22
N TYR A 10 1.28 16.87 19.37
CA TYR A 10 0.59 15.64 19.73
C TYR A 10 -0.72 15.50 18.99
N SER A 11 -1.14 14.26 18.78
CA SER A 11 -2.51 13.92 18.38
C SER A 11 -3.04 12.75 19.20
N LEU A 12 -4.33 12.52 19.09
CA LEU A 12 -5.01 11.35 19.61
C LEU A 12 -5.81 10.78 18.44
N ASP A 13 -5.44 9.59 18.01
CA ASP A 13 -6.12 8.89 16.94
C ASP A 13 -6.84 7.67 17.51
N THR A 14 -8.08 7.48 17.09
CA THR A 14 -8.89 6.33 17.49
C THR A 14 -9.46 5.63 16.28
N LYS A 15 -9.42 4.30 16.27
CA LYS A 15 -9.92 3.48 15.19
C LYS A 15 -10.73 2.30 15.75
N VAL A 16 -11.87 2.03 15.13
CA VAL A 16 -12.72 0.89 15.45
C VAL A 16 -12.91 0.08 14.17
N MET A 17 -12.59 -1.19 14.22
CA MET A 17 -12.71 -2.11 13.10
C MET A 17 -13.57 -3.28 13.52
N ASN A 18 -14.61 -3.57 12.75
CA ASN A 18 -15.44 -4.75 12.93
C ASN A 18 -15.15 -5.77 11.82
N TYR A 19 -14.67 -6.93 12.20
CA TYR A 19 -14.35 -8.03 11.29
C TYR A 19 -15.44 -9.10 11.37
N THR A 20 -16.30 -9.11 10.36
CA THR A 20 -17.36 -10.13 10.24
C THR A 20 -17.00 -11.15 9.16
N ARG A 21 -17.29 -12.43 9.41
CA ARG A 21 -17.05 -13.54 8.49
C ARG A 21 -18.26 -14.48 8.49
N LYS A 22 -18.44 -15.19 7.38
CA LYS A 22 -19.47 -16.25 7.31
C LYS A 22 -19.06 -17.48 8.13
N GLU A 23 -17.77 -17.78 8.15
CA GLU A 23 -17.17 -18.89 8.89
C GLU A 23 -15.83 -18.43 9.48
N GLY A 24 -15.50 -18.89 10.68
CA GLY A 24 -14.28 -18.57 11.41
C GLY A 24 -14.46 -17.48 12.47
N LEU A 25 -13.35 -17.10 13.10
CA LEU A 25 -13.30 -16.14 14.19
C LEU A 25 -13.65 -14.73 13.69
N THR A 26 -14.54 -14.05 14.39
CA THR A 26 -14.86 -12.63 14.20
C THR A 26 -14.31 -11.82 15.36
N ALA A 27 -14.06 -10.53 15.15
CA ALA A 27 -13.54 -9.65 16.19
C ALA A 27 -13.94 -8.19 16.00
N ASN A 28 -14.09 -7.48 17.10
CA ASN A 28 -14.02 -6.03 17.15
C ASN A 28 -12.60 -5.64 17.60
N VAL A 29 -11.96 -4.79 16.84
CA VAL A 29 -10.63 -4.29 17.17
C VAL A 29 -10.72 -2.78 17.41
N TYR A 30 -10.25 -2.36 18.57
CA TYR A 30 -10.19 -0.97 19.01
C TYR A 30 -8.73 -0.56 19.09
N GLU A 31 -8.35 0.49 18.37
CA GLU A 31 -7.02 1.05 18.38
C GLU A 31 -7.07 2.48 18.92
N ILE A 32 -6.23 2.80 19.89
CA ILE A 32 -5.98 4.15 20.37
C ILE A 32 -4.50 4.44 20.20
N SER A 33 -4.16 5.52 19.51
CA SER A 33 -2.78 5.91 19.24
C SER A 33 -2.53 7.34 19.70
N LEU A 34 -1.46 7.52 20.47
CA LEU A 34 -1.01 8.80 21.03
C LEU A 34 0.41 9.10 20.55
N PRO A 35 0.58 9.71 19.37
CA PRO A 35 1.88 10.20 18.93
C PRO A 35 2.23 11.53 19.60
N LEU A 36 3.46 11.64 20.04
CA LEU A 36 4.11 12.84 20.57
C LEU A 36 5.36 13.11 19.73
N SER A 37 5.56 14.33 19.27
CA SER A 37 6.73 14.69 18.46
C SER A 37 7.30 16.03 18.94
N TYR A 38 8.61 16.05 19.06
CA TYR A 38 9.39 17.25 19.36
C TYR A 38 10.52 17.40 18.37
N SER A 39 10.74 18.57 17.84
CA SER A 39 11.85 18.84 16.93
C SER A 39 12.56 20.13 17.26
N GLU A 40 13.86 20.17 17.05
CA GLU A 40 14.72 21.33 17.30
C GLU A 40 15.69 21.54 16.13
N GLN A 41 15.83 22.79 15.70
CA GLN A 41 16.84 23.17 14.71
C GLN A 41 18.22 23.18 15.34
N LEU A 42 19.20 22.61 14.67
CA LEU A 42 20.58 22.48 15.18
C LEU A 42 21.57 23.45 14.54
N ILE A 43 21.49 23.67 13.22
CA ILE A 43 22.46 24.47 12.47
C ILE A 43 21.70 25.32 11.46
N ASP A 44 21.52 26.62 11.77
CA ASP A 44 21.01 27.65 10.84
C ASP A 44 19.94 27.16 9.84
N ASP A 45 18.92 26.44 10.33
CA ASP A 45 17.85 25.84 9.55
C ASP A 45 18.25 24.73 8.56
N TYR A 46 19.54 24.36 8.48
CA TYR A 46 19.99 23.27 7.60
C TYR A 46 19.85 21.88 8.20
N MET A 47 19.90 21.77 9.52
CA MET A 47 19.79 20.50 10.23
C MET A 47 18.83 20.61 11.40
N TYR A 48 18.07 19.57 11.64
CA TYR A 48 17.20 19.43 12.80
C TYR A 48 17.39 18.08 13.46
N THR A 49 17.11 18.03 14.75
CA THR A 49 16.91 16.77 15.48
C THR A 49 15.46 16.62 15.87
N PHE A 50 15.00 15.40 16.00
CA PHE A 50 13.65 15.12 16.44
C PHE A 50 13.63 13.93 17.38
N VAL A 51 12.61 13.92 18.24
CA VAL A 51 12.25 12.79 19.09
C VAL A 51 10.75 12.57 18.91
N GLU A 52 10.38 11.36 18.55
CA GLU A 52 9.00 10.95 18.45
C GLU A 52 8.74 9.80 19.42
N ASN A 53 7.61 9.83 20.10
CA ASN A 53 7.14 8.73 20.92
C ASN A 53 5.68 8.46 20.56
N LYS A 54 5.38 7.22 20.19
CA LYS A 54 4.04 6.80 19.85
C LYS A 54 3.64 5.63 20.75
N THR A 55 2.58 5.82 21.52
CA THR A 55 1.95 4.74 22.26
C THR A 55 0.70 4.28 21.53
N ILE A 56 0.57 2.97 21.30
CA ILE A 56 -0.55 2.33 20.63
C ILE A 56 -1.16 1.34 21.63
N ILE A 57 -2.46 1.40 21.77
CA ILE A 57 -3.24 0.46 22.58
C ILE A 57 -4.24 -0.23 21.64
N ASP A 58 -4.06 -1.53 21.45
CA ASP A 58 -4.97 -2.37 20.68
C ASP A 58 -5.73 -3.30 21.61
N LYS A 59 -7.04 -3.37 21.41
CA LYS A 59 -7.91 -4.31 22.09
C LYS A 59 -8.66 -5.15 21.05
N TYR A 60 -8.59 -6.46 21.20
CA TYR A 60 -9.22 -7.46 20.36
C TYR A 60 -10.32 -8.15 21.15
N ASP A 61 -11.57 -7.85 20.86
CA ASP A 61 -12.73 -8.55 21.43
C ASP A 61 -13.17 -9.63 20.45
N TYR A 62 -12.84 -10.90 20.76
CA TYR A 62 -13.17 -12.05 19.91
C TYR A 62 -14.60 -12.53 20.15
N ASP A 63 -15.35 -12.67 19.07
CA ASP A 63 -16.70 -13.21 19.12
C ASP A 63 -16.67 -14.74 18.91
N ASN A 64 -16.90 -15.46 19.98
CA ASN A 64 -16.88 -16.92 20.06
C ASN A 64 -18.30 -17.44 20.33
N PHE A 65 -19.16 -17.48 19.31
CA PHE A 65 -20.60 -17.73 19.42
C PHE A 65 -21.02 -19.00 20.13
N THR A 66 -20.23 -20.05 20.16
CA THR A 66 -20.65 -21.35 20.66
C THR A 66 -19.78 -21.95 21.76
N ASN A 67 -18.54 -21.51 21.88
CA ASN A 67 -17.60 -21.99 22.89
C ASN A 67 -16.42 -21.03 22.94
N PRO A 68 -16.21 -20.25 24.00
CA PRO A 68 -15.12 -19.29 24.06
C PRO A 68 -13.78 -20.03 23.94
N LYS A 69 -13.20 -20.03 22.75
CA LYS A 69 -11.97 -20.70 22.42
C LYS A 69 -10.75 -19.79 22.63
N TYR A 70 -10.97 -18.50 22.43
CA TYR A 70 -9.93 -17.47 22.52
C TYR A 70 -10.28 -16.45 23.59
N LYS A 71 -9.28 -16.06 24.36
CA LYS A 71 -9.36 -14.96 25.32
C LYS A 71 -9.13 -13.65 24.58
N ASP A 72 -9.96 -12.64 24.86
CA ASP A 72 -9.79 -11.29 24.34
C ASP A 72 -8.36 -10.81 24.53
N GLY A 73 -7.83 -10.15 23.49
CA GLY A 73 -6.44 -9.72 23.44
C GLY A 73 -6.29 -8.24 23.77
N THR A 74 -5.24 -7.89 24.48
CA THR A 74 -4.81 -6.51 24.69
C THR A 74 -3.33 -6.41 24.39
N LEU A 75 -2.95 -5.42 23.59
CA LEU A 75 -1.56 -5.10 23.25
C LEU A 75 -1.31 -3.62 23.49
N VAL A 76 -0.34 -3.28 24.31
CA VAL A 76 0.13 -1.91 24.50
C VAL A 76 1.57 -1.83 24.00
N GLN A 77 1.75 -1.08 22.92
CA GLN A 77 3.06 -0.87 22.31
C GLN A 77 3.52 0.58 22.47
N ASN A 78 4.79 0.76 22.67
CA ASN A 78 5.43 2.06 22.63
C ASN A 78 6.56 2.03 21.59
N ARG A 79 6.58 3.01 20.73
CA ARG A 79 7.63 3.22 19.75
C ARG A 79 8.28 4.56 20.00
N THR A 80 9.56 4.55 20.36
CA THR A 80 10.36 5.77 20.48
C THR A 80 11.31 5.84 19.31
N SER A 81 11.35 6.98 18.64
CA SER A 81 12.35 7.26 17.61
C SER A 81 13.09 8.55 17.92
N VAL A 82 14.38 8.54 17.62
CA VAL A 82 15.28 9.70 17.72
C VAL A 82 16.04 9.80 16.40
N GLY A 83 16.13 11.00 15.85
CA GLY A 83 16.82 11.14 14.59
C GLY A 83 17.32 12.55 14.32
N ILE A 84 18.05 12.62 13.23
CA ILE A 84 18.52 13.86 12.62
C ILE A 84 18.07 13.93 11.19
N GLY A 85 17.80 15.12 10.73
CA GLY A 85 17.41 15.38 9.35
C GLY A 85 18.00 16.66 8.82
N SER A 86 17.94 16.81 7.52
CA SER A 86 18.38 18.00 6.79
C SER A 86 17.44 18.25 5.63
N ASP A 87 16.81 19.43 5.61
CA ASP A 87 15.93 19.89 4.56
C ASP A 87 16.64 20.97 3.75
N LEU A 88 17.18 20.57 2.62
CA LEU A 88 17.95 21.46 1.76
C LEU A 88 17.09 21.90 0.57
N ILE A 89 17.10 23.20 0.30
CA ILE A 89 16.41 23.80 -0.82
C ILE A 89 17.40 24.66 -1.59
N LYS A 90 17.51 24.38 -2.89
CA LYS A 90 18.37 25.16 -3.79
C LYS A 90 17.59 25.63 -5.00
N PRO A 91 17.33 26.93 -5.14
CA PRO A 91 16.78 27.50 -6.35
C PRO A 91 17.84 27.60 -7.43
N TYR A 92 17.46 27.26 -8.65
CA TYR A 92 18.16 27.53 -9.89
C TYR A 92 17.29 28.45 -10.76
N GLU A 93 17.76 28.85 -11.91
CA GLU A 93 17.04 29.77 -12.79
C GLU A 93 15.66 29.20 -13.19
N ASP A 94 15.64 27.96 -13.68
CA ASP A 94 14.43 27.32 -14.20
C ASP A 94 13.79 26.31 -13.25
N TYR A 95 14.47 25.89 -12.19
CA TYR A 95 13.99 24.84 -11.30
C TYR A 95 14.40 25.03 -9.84
N LEU A 96 13.59 24.45 -8.96
CA LEU A 96 13.81 24.35 -7.53
C LEU A 96 14.14 22.91 -7.17
N HIS A 97 15.33 22.66 -6.60
CA HIS A 97 15.72 21.34 -6.10
C HIS A 97 15.55 21.27 -4.58
N THR A 98 14.85 20.27 -4.12
CA THR A 98 14.72 19.96 -2.69
C THR A 98 15.38 18.61 -2.40
N LEU A 99 16.10 18.52 -1.29
CA LEU A 99 16.72 17.30 -0.80
C LEU A 99 16.48 17.17 0.71
N ASN A 100 15.71 16.15 1.09
CA ASN A 100 15.51 15.77 2.48
C ASN A 100 16.36 14.53 2.77
N LEU A 101 17.20 14.62 3.78
CA LEU A 101 18.01 13.52 4.30
C LEU A 101 17.55 13.24 5.73
N LYS A 102 17.35 11.98 6.09
CA LYS A 102 16.91 11.58 7.42
C LYS A 102 17.66 10.32 7.87
N ALA A 103 18.17 10.36 9.10
CA ALA A 103 18.65 9.18 9.82
C ALA A 103 17.86 9.07 11.12
N GLU A 104 17.25 7.92 11.37
CA GLU A 104 16.33 7.68 12.47
C GLU A 104 16.67 6.36 13.16
N TYR A 105 16.80 6.39 14.49
CA TYR A 105 16.92 5.21 15.32
C TYR A 105 15.59 4.94 16.03
N ILE A 106 15.03 3.76 15.82
CA ILE A 106 13.71 3.35 16.27
C ILE A 106 13.85 2.25 17.30
N VAL A 107 13.21 2.44 18.46
CA VAL A 107 13.18 1.47 19.55
C VAL A 107 11.71 1.15 19.88
N PRO A 108 11.18 0.06 19.38
CA PRO A 108 9.86 -0.43 19.76
C PRO A 108 9.95 -1.20 21.08
N LYS A 109 8.85 -1.17 21.84
CA LYS A 109 8.71 -1.94 23.08
C LYS A 109 7.24 -2.30 23.30
N ASN A 110 6.99 -3.58 23.58
CA ASN A 110 5.70 -4.01 24.10
C ASN A 110 5.66 -3.75 25.60
N LEU A 111 4.71 -2.92 26.05
CA LEU A 111 4.53 -2.57 27.46
C LEU A 111 3.61 -3.55 28.15
N GLU A 112 2.57 -4.03 27.44
CA GLU A 112 1.60 -4.98 27.93
C GLU A 112 1.15 -5.90 26.80
N GLU A 113 1.05 -7.19 27.10
CA GLU A 113 0.49 -8.22 26.23
C GLU A 113 -0.35 -9.15 27.09
N ASP A 114 -1.66 -9.21 26.85
CA ASP A 114 -2.57 -10.13 27.50
C ASP A 114 -3.54 -10.77 26.48
N GLY A 115 -4.05 -11.96 26.81
CA GLY A 115 -4.98 -12.69 25.94
C GLY A 115 -4.31 -13.44 24.80
N ASP A 116 -5.12 -13.85 23.85
CA ASP A 116 -4.65 -14.60 22.69
C ASP A 116 -4.34 -13.64 21.55
N LEU A 117 -3.05 -13.49 21.22
CA LEU A 117 -2.53 -12.61 20.20
C LEU A 117 -1.73 -13.41 19.17
N TYR A 118 -1.93 -13.14 17.88
CA TYR A 118 -1.14 -13.74 16.82
C TYR A 118 -0.01 -12.79 16.37
N LYS A 119 1.22 -13.16 16.70
CA LYS A 119 2.42 -12.39 16.39
C LYS A 119 3.02 -12.85 15.07
N ILE A 120 3.12 -11.92 14.11
CA ILE A 120 3.97 -12.10 12.94
C ILE A 120 5.37 -11.69 13.36
N THR A 121 6.25 -12.66 13.48
CA THR A 121 7.68 -12.41 13.66
C THR A 121 8.39 -12.67 12.34
N THR A 122 9.39 -11.88 12.00
CA THR A 122 10.30 -12.14 10.89
C THR A 122 11.13 -13.41 11.11
N GLN A 123 11.22 -13.85 12.36
CA GLN A 123 11.82 -15.13 12.74
C GLN A 123 10.72 -16.15 13.04
N THR A 124 10.89 -17.35 12.52
CA THR A 124 10.03 -18.54 12.64
C THR A 124 9.34 -18.69 14.01
N GLY A 125 8.22 -18.00 14.20
CA GLY A 125 7.36 -18.17 15.36
C GLY A 125 6.37 -19.33 15.17
N SER A 126 6.12 -20.10 16.22
CA SER A 126 5.08 -21.13 16.18
C SER A 126 3.71 -20.49 16.00
N ILE A 127 2.97 -20.89 14.96
CA ILE A 127 1.58 -20.50 14.76
C ILE A 127 0.74 -21.17 15.85
N LYS A 128 0.25 -20.38 16.82
CA LYS A 128 -0.61 -20.93 17.87
C LYS A 128 -1.92 -21.47 17.34
N GLU A 129 -2.60 -20.70 16.46
CA GLU A 129 -3.92 -21.07 15.96
C GLU A 129 -4.17 -20.41 14.59
N GLN A 130 -4.65 -21.18 13.62
CA GLN A 130 -4.86 -20.68 12.27
C GLN A 130 -5.92 -19.57 12.17
N GLU A 131 -6.93 -19.58 13.05
CA GLU A 131 -7.99 -18.59 13.02
C GLU A 131 -7.52 -17.21 13.46
N LEU A 132 -6.57 -17.13 14.41
CA LEU A 132 -5.95 -15.88 14.86
C LEU A 132 -5.06 -15.22 13.82
N LYS A 133 -4.60 -15.95 12.77
CA LYS A 133 -3.88 -15.36 11.62
C LYS A 133 -4.66 -14.23 10.94
N ALA A 134 -5.95 -14.20 11.15
CA ALA A 134 -6.81 -13.15 10.61
C ALA A 134 -6.63 -11.79 11.27
N PHE A 135 -6.04 -11.78 12.47
CA PHE A 135 -5.79 -10.59 13.29
C PHE A 135 -4.31 -10.51 13.66
N PRO A 136 -3.44 -10.35 12.67
CA PRO A 136 -2.00 -10.35 12.92
C PRO A 136 -1.60 -9.06 13.63
N ILE A 137 -0.75 -9.18 14.64
CA ILE A 137 -0.05 -8.05 15.24
C ILE A 137 1.35 -7.99 14.66
N THR A 138 1.77 -6.80 14.25
CA THR A 138 3.13 -6.57 13.78
C THR A 138 4.01 -6.24 14.99
N GLN A 139 5.07 -6.99 15.17
CA GLN A 139 6.16 -6.60 16.09
C GLN A 139 7.21 -5.85 15.27
N GLU A 140 7.39 -4.58 15.57
CA GLU A 140 8.52 -3.83 15.01
C GLU A 140 9.82 -4.28 15.71
N GLU A 141 10.90 -4.32 14.96
CA GLU A 141 12.24 -4.56 15.47
C GLU A 141 12.96 -3.23 15.64
N LYS A 142 13.92 -3.21 16.57
CA LYS A 142 14.83 -2.09 16.74
C LYS A 142 15.58 -1.88 15.43
N ASN A 143 15.59 -0.66 14.92
CA ASN A 143 16.22 -0.39 13.64
C ASN A 143 16.84 1.00 13.55
N ILE A 144 17.79 1.15 12.63
CA ILE A 144 18.28 2.43 12.14
C ILE A 144 17.81 2.56 10.70
N LYS A 145 17.00 3.58 10.42
CA LYS A 145 16.50 3.87 9.07
C LYS A 145 17.23 5.07 8.49
N LEU A 146 17.79 4.89 7.30
CA LEU A 146 18.38 5.94 6.48
C LEU A 146 17.48 6.20 5.30
N SER A 147 17.20 7.46 5.00
CA SER A 147 16.39 7.83 3.85
C SER A 147 16.86 9.14 3.22
N ALA A 148 16.74 9.20 1.89
CA ALA A 148 16.91 10.40 1.11
C ALA A 148 15.70 10.56 0.18
N ASN A 149 15.13 11.76 0.16
CA ASN A 149 14.05 12.13 -0.74
C ASN A 149 14.41 13.41 -1.44
N GLN A 150 14.48 13.36 -2.77
CA GLN A 150 14.78 14.54 -3.57
C GLN A 150 13.69 14.82 -4.59
N SER A 151 13.45 16.09 -4.84
CA SER A 151 12.48 16.53 -5.83
C SER A 151 13.00 17.71 -6.63
N LEU A 152 12.60 17.71 -7.89
CA LEU A 152 12.87 18.80 -8.81
C LEU A 152 11.53 19.40 -9.23
N TYR A 153 11.38 20.71 -9.03
CA TYR A 153 10.16 21.45 -9.37
C TYR A 153 10.52 22.52 -10.42
N ASP A 154 9.59 22.77 -11.31
CA ASP A 154 9.61 23.97 -12.13
C ASP A 154 9.53 25.21 -11.24
N ASN A 155 10.43 26.16 -11.42
CA ASN A 155 10.54 27.34 -10.54
C ASN A 155 9.38 28.33 -10.71
N HIS A 156 8.67 28.30 -11.84
CA HIS A 156 7.59 29.22 -12.15
C HIS A 156 6.21 28.65 -11.79
N THR A 157 5.99 27.38 -12.10
CA THR A 157 4.69 26.72 -11.92
C THR A 157 4.61 25.88 -10.67
N LEU A 158 5.74 25.60 -10.01
CA LEU A 158 5.91 24.67 -8.89
C LEU A 158 5.46 23.23 -9.23
N LYS A 159 5.37 22.92 -10.53
CA LYS A 159 5.09 21.57 -10.99
C LYS A 159 6.28 20.67 -10.65
N GLN A 160 6.02 19.55 -9.96
CA GLN A 160 7.06 18.57 -9.68
C GLN A 160 7.38 17.77 -10.95
N TRP A 161 8.63 17.84 -11.40
CA TRP A 161 9.12 17.07 -12.55
C TRP A 161 9.68 15.72 -12.14
N ILE A 162 10.44 15.70 -11.04
CA ILE A 162 11.10 14.49 -10.54
C ILE A 162 10.81 14.36 -9.06
N ASN A 163 10.51 13.15 -8.63
CA ASN A 163 10.59 12.75 -7.23
C ASN A 163 11.36 11.44 -7.16
N HIS A 164 12.39 11.39 -6.33
CA HIS A 164 13.21 10.21 -6.11
C HIS A 164 13.37 9.99 -4.61
N LYS A 165 13.08 8.76 -4.17
CA LYS A 165 13.20 8.32 -2.77
C LYS A 165 14.07 7.09 -2.73
N ILE A 166 14.99 7.06 -1.79
CA ILE A 166 15.79 5.88 -1.46
C ILE A 166 15.79 5.70 0.05
N SER A 167 15.62 4.48 0.50
CA SER A 167 15.67 4.17 1.93
C SER A 167 16.22 2.76 2.18
N GLN A 168 16.90 2.62 3.31
CA GLN A 168 17.41 1.35 3.80
C GLN A 168 17.38 1.35 5.32
N SER A 169 17.06 0.20 5.92
CA SER A 169 17.09 0.00 7.36
C SER A 169 18.15 -1.03 7.73
N ILE A 170 18.69 -0.88 8.94
CA ILE A 170 19.49 -1.87 9.62
C ILE A 170 18.65 -2.34 10.80
N LEU A 171 18.13 -3.55 10.73
CA LEU A 171 17.40 -4.17 11.83
C LEU A 171 18.36 -4.74 12.86
N TYR A 172 17.92 -4.80 14.11
CA TYR A 172 18.61 -5.49 15.19
C TYR A 172 17.70 -6.58 15.72
N ASP A 173 18.11 -7.82 15.54
CA ASP A 173 17.35 -8.97 16.00
C ASP A 173 17.29 -9.08 17.55
N SER A 174 16.68 -10.13 18.06
CA SER A 174 16.55 -10.39 19.49
C SER A 174 17.90 -10.58 20.22
N LEU A 175 18.95 -10.94 19.49
CA LEU A 175 20.33 -11.06 19.98
C LEU A 175 21.12 -9.75 19.82
N ASN A 176 20.46 -8.72 19.28
CA ASN A 176 21.04 -7.43 18.95
C ASN A 176 22.10 -7.49 17.84
N GLU A 177 22.00 -8.50 16.95
CA GLU A 177 22.83 -8.61 15.77
C GLU A 177 22.24 -7.76 14.62
N PRO A 178 23.09 -6.96 13.93
CA PRO A 178 22.60 -6.11 12.84
C PRO A 178 22.35 -6.94 11.58
N LYS A 179 21.21 -6.68 10.93
CA LYS A 179 20.82 -7.23 9.65
C LYS A 179 20.42 -6.11 8.71
N LEU A 180 20.97 -6.09 7.50
CA LEU A 180 20.53 -5.15 6.47
C LEU A 180 19.16 -5.58 5.94
N GLU A 181 18.21 -4.67 5.96
CA GLU A 181 16.95 -4.83 5.23
C GLU A 181 17.12 -4.53 3.74
N ASP A 182 16.05 -4.74 3.03
CA ASP A 182 15.97 -4.44 1.61
C ASP A 182 16.20 -2.96 1.33
N LEU A 183 16.95 -2.68 0.28
CA LEU A 183 17.12 -1.33 -0.25
C LEU A 183 15.91 -0.98 -1.11
N GLU A 184 15.12 0.00 -0.66
CA GLU A 184 13.99 0.52 -1.42
C GLU A 184 14.40 1.73 -2.25
N ASN A 185 14.06 1.71 -3.52
CA ASN A 185 14.27 2.82 -4.45
C ASN A 185 12.99 3.10 -5.23
N TYR A 186 12.56 4.35 -5.23
CA TYR A 186 11.40 4.82 -5.96
C TYR A 186 11.73 6.08 -6.74
N ILE A 187 11.38 6.10 -8.02
CA ILE A 187 11.51 7.28 -8.87
C ILE A 187 10.19 7.57 -9.59
N ARG A 188 9.85 8.84 -9.69
CA ARG A 188 8.75 9.32 -10.51
C ARG A 188 9.17 10.51 -11.33
N LEU A 189 8.91 10.44 -12.62
CA LEU A 189 9.12 11.50 -13.59
C LEU A 189 7.75 11.97 -14.08
N ASN A 190 7.48 13.26 -13.97
CA ASN A 190 6.26 13.86 -14.49
C ASN A 190 6.61 14.72 -15.70
N HIS A 191 5.74 14.74 -16.67
CA HIS A 191 5.82 15.62 -17.83
C HIS A 191 4.44 16.14 -18.22
N ASP A 192 4.33 16.94 -19.27
CA ASP A 192 3.06 17.57 -19.61
C ASP A 192 1.98 16.58 -20.06
N TYR A 193 2.39 15.44 -20.58
CA TYR A 193 1.51 14.40 -21.08
C TYR A 193 1.29 13.24 -20.10
N GLY A 194 1.84 13.30 -18.86
CA GLY A 194 1.63 12.25 -17.89
C GLY A 194 2.79 12.00 -16.96
N SER A 195 3.01 10.74 -16.57
CA SER A 195 4.07 10.37 -15.65
C SER A 195 4.59 8.96 -15.91
N ILE A 196 5.85 8.75 -15.54
CA ILE A 196 6.49 7.44 -15.46
C ILE A 196 6.98 7.27 -14.03
N SER A 197 6.72 6.14 -13.41
CA SER A 197 7.24 5.81 -12.07
C SER A 197 7.78 4.39 -12.04
N GLY A 198 8.77 4.17 -11.18
CA GLY A 198 9.32 2.87 -10.90
C GLY A 198 9.66 2.72 -9.43
N LYS A 199 9.46 1.52 -8.91
CA LYS A 199 9.88 1.09 -7.57
C LYS A 199 10.70 -0.18 -7.71
N VAL A 200 11.81 -0.23 -7.02
CA VAL A 200 12.69 -1.38 -6.95
C VAL A 200 13.00 -1.66 -5.49
N ILE A 201 12.83 -2.90 -5.07
CA ILE A 201 13.28 -3.40 -3.78
C ILE A 201 14.37 -4.44 -4.04
N TYR A 202 15.53 -4.22 -3.46
CA TYR A 202 16.70 -5.08 -3.61
C TYR A 202 17.12 -5.65 -2.26
N ASN A 203 17.08 -6.97 -2.13
CA ASN A 203 17.61 -7.65 -0.97
C ASN A 203 19.14 -7.70 -1.07
N VAL A 204 19.79 -7.05 -0.10
CA VAL A 204 21.27 -6.90 -0.09
C VAL A 204 21.94 -8.21 0.33
N GLU A 205 21.32 -8.99 1.19
CA GLU A 205 21.89 -10.26 1.69
C GLU A 205 21.85 -11.35 0.60
N ASP A 206 20.70 -11.53 -0.03
CA ASP A 206 20.49 -12.53 -1.08
C ASP A 206 20.95 -12.05 -2.46
N GLN A 207 21.32 -10.77 -2.58
CA GLN A 207 21.78 -10.12 -3.81
C GLN A 207 20.76 -10.23 -4.96
N GLU A 208 19.48 -10.11 -4.65
CA GLU A 208 18.41 -10.25 -5.64
C GLU A 208 17.36 -9.13 -5.55
N PHE A 209 16.65 -8.93 -6.67
CA PHE A 209 15.50 -8.03 -6.72
C PHE A 209 14.26 -8.77 -6.21
N VAL A 210 13.69 -8.26 -5.11
CA VAL A 210 12.47 -8.80 -4.50
C VAL A 210 11.22 -8.22 -5.15
N GLU A 211 11.25 -6.93 -5.49
CA GLU A 211 10.13 -6.25 -6.14
C GLU A 211 10.63 -5.31 -7.23
N ASN A 212 9.98 -5.35 -8.38
CA ASN A 212 10.18 -4.41 -9.47
C ASN A 212 8.82 -3.96 -9.99
N ASN A 213 8.55 -2.66 -9.89
CA ASN A 213 7.35 -2.04 -10.44
C ASN A 213 7.72 -0.97 -11.44
N ALA A 214 6.99 -0.89 -12.53
CA ALA A 214 7.05 0.22 -13.46
C ALA A 214 5.65 0.59 -13.90
N ASP A 215 5.28 1.85 -13.76
CA ASP A 215 4.00 2.39 -14.17
C ASP A 215 4.19 3.60 -15.07
N THR A 216 3.44 3.65 -16.15
CA THR A 216 3.39 4.78 -17.08
C THR A 216 1.96 5.21 -17.26
N ASN A 217 1.71 6.50 -17.13
CA ASN A 217 0.44 7.12 -17.48
C ASN A 217 0.68 8.21 -18.50
N PHE A 218 0.06 8.09 -19.66
CA PHE A 218 0.20 9.00 -20.78
C PHE A 218 -1.15 9.50 -21.25
N ILE A 219 -1.30 10.81 -21.39
CA ILE A 219 -2.52 11.46 -21.87
C ILE A 219 -2.12 12.46 -22.96
N TYR A 220 -2.64 12.23 -24.15
CA TYR A 220 -2.42 13.13 -25.27
C TYR A 220 -3.71 13.33 -26.04
N ASN A 221 -4.23 14.55 -26.04
CA ASN A 221 -5.55 14.88 -26.61
C ASN A 221 -6.64 13.93 -26.05
N ASP A 222 -7.27 13.17 -26.95
CA ASP A 222 -8.35 12.25 -26.62
C ASP A 222 -7.90 10.83 -26.25
N LEU A 223 -6.59 10.56 -26.33
CA LEU A 223 -5.99 9.27 -25.98
C LEU A 223 -5.45 9.30 -24.56
N SER A 224 -5.79 8.27 -23.78
CA SER A 224 -5.08 7.95 -22.54
C SER A 224 -4.57 6.52 -22.57
N LEU A 225 -3.35 6.32 -22.07
CA LEU A 225 -2.67 5.03 -22.00
C LEU A 225 -2.05 4.89 -20.61
N THR A 226 -2.36 3.79 -19.94
CA THR A 226 -1.69 3.38 -18.70
C THR A 226 -1.08 2.02 -18.94
N LEU A 227 0.22 1.91 -18.69
CA LEU A 227 0.97 0.66 -18.71
C LEU A 227 1.52 0.41 -17.31
N GLY A 228 1.38 -0.80 -16.82
CA GLY A 228 1.97 -1.24 -15.57
C GLY A 228 2.71 -2.56 -15.76
N TYR A 229 3.85 -2.69 -15.12
CA TYR A 229 4.59 -3.94 -14.97
C TYR A 229 4.86 -4.15 -13.50
N TYR A 230 4.65 -5.35 -13.02
CA TYR A 230 4.85 -5.73 -11.64
C TYR A 230 5.52 -7.10 -11.57
N LYS A 231 6.61 -7.17 -10.84
CA LYS A 231 7.30 -8.42 -10.52
C LYS A 231 7.64 -8.44 -9.04
N THR A 232 7.30 -9.52 -8.36
CA THR A 232 7.70 -9.78 -6.99
C THR A 232 8.12 -11.22 -6.83
N LYS A 233 9.17 -11.41 -6.04
CA LYS A 233 9.57 -12.70 -5.51
C LYS A 233 9.10 -12.80 -4.08
N TYR A 234 8.49 -13.91 -3.73
CA TYR A 234 8.11 -14.20 -2.36
C TYR A 234 9.12 -15.21 -1.78
N THR A 235 9.79 -14.80 -0.72
CA THR A 235 10.58 -15.74 0.07
C THR A 235 9.61 -16.67 0.79
N GLU A 236 9.74 -17.97 0.60
CA GLU A 236 8.97 -18.96 1.36
C GLU A 236 9.17 -18.73 2.85
N ASN A 237 8.11 -18.37 3.52
CA ASN A 237 8.06 -18.43 4.96
C ASN A 237 6.78 -19.18 5.36
N ILE A 238 6.78 -19.82 6.55
CA ILE A 238 5.66 -20.61 7.09
C ILE A 238 4.32 -19.86 7.12
N PHE A 239 4.29 -18.57 6.82
CA PHE A 239 3.12 -17.72 6.88
C PHE A 239 2.61 -17.30 5.50
N ASN A 240 3.38 -17.54 4.44
CA ASN A 240 3.10 -17.03 3.10
C ASN A 240 3.23 -18.15 2.07
N ASP A 241 2.09 -18.75 1.72
CA ASP A 241 1.97 -19.63 0.54
C ASP A 241 1.85 -18.80 -0.75
N ARG A 242 2.46 -17.62 -0.80
CA ARG A 242 2.40 -16.79 -1.99
C ARG A 242 3.48 -17.21 -2.95
N GLU A 243 3.09 -17.47 -4.17
CA GLU A 243 3.98 -17.73 -5.28
C GLU A 243 4.55 -16.43 -5.85
N ASP A 244 5.69 -16.51 -6.52
CA ASP A 244 6.23 -15.43 -7.32
C ASP A 244 5.16 -14.90 -8.26
N LEU A 245 5.15 -13.59 -8.47
CA LEU A 245 4.21 -12.95 -9.38
C LEU A 245 4.96 -12.09 -10.38
N GLU A 246 4.65 -12.27 -11.65
CA GLU A 246 5.11 -11.38 -12.71
C GLU A 246 3.93 -11.08 -13.64
N SER A 247 3.57 -9.81 -13.77
CA SER A 247 2.38 -9.41 -14.51
C SER A 247 2.55 -8.06 -15.20
N TYR A 248 1.78 -7.85 -16.26
CA TYR A 248 1.60 -6.53 -16.82
C TYR A 248 0.11 -6.15 -16.87
N ARG A 249 -0.13 -4.86 -16.91
CA ARG A 249 -1.43 -4.24 -17.07
C ARG A 249 -1.39 -3.20 -18.17
N ILE A 250 -2.38 -3.26 -19.04
CA ILE A 250 -2.61 -2.25 -20.09
C ILE A 250 -4.00 -1.70 -19.89
N VAL A 251 -4.13 -0.37 -19.87
CA VAL A 251 -5.42 0.31 -19.96
C VAL A 251 -5.26 1.41 -20.98
N THR A 252 -6.06 1.35 -22.03
CA THR A 252 -6.11 2.43 -23.01
C THR A 252 -7.54 2.91 -23.18
N SER A 253 -7.70 4.20 -23.39
CA SER A 253 -8.99 4.76 -23.70
C SER A 253 -8.88 5.89 -24.71
N TYR A 254 -9.87 5.97 -25.57
CA TYR A 254 -9.96 6.98 -26.60
C TYR A 254 -11.33 7.64 -26.58
N LYS A 255 -11.36 8.96 -26.58
CA LYS A 255 -12.57 9.75 -26.66
C LYS A 255 -12.97 9.90 -28.14
N ILE A 256 -13.91 9.08 -28.59
CA ILE A 256 -14.35 9.03 -29.99
C ILE A 256 -15.12 10.31 -30.39
N ALA A 257 -15.89 10.86 -29.44
CA ALA A 257 -16.65 12.10 -29.61
C ALA A 257 -16.82 12.76 -28.21
N LYS A 258 -17.43 13.95 -28.19
CA LYS A 258 -17.59 14.74 -26.94
C LYS A 258 -18.10 13.92 -25.77
N ASP A 259 -19.05 13.03 -26.01
CA ASP A 259 -19.79 12.29 -24.98
C ASP A 259 -19.50 10.78 -24.99
N TYR A 260 -18.62 10.31 -25.89
CA TYR A 260 -18.34 8.89 -26.11
C TYR A 260 -16.87 8.55 -25.84
N LYS A 261 -16.62 7.60 -24.92
CA LYS A 261 -15.29 7.11 -24.59
C LYS A 261 -15.23 5.59 -24.71
N LEU A 262 -14.36 5.08 -25.59
CA LEU A 262 -14.05 3.67 -25.71
C LEU A 262 -12.82 3.36 -24.87
N SER A 263 -12.83 2.24 -24.15
CA SER A 263 -11.67 1.79 -23.35
C SER A 263 -11.43 0.31 -23.55
N TYR A 264 -10.16 -0.07 -23.51
CA TYR A 264 -9.69 -1.44 -23.45
C TYR A 264 -8.79 -1.59 -22.24
N TYR A 265 -8.86 -2.72 -21.57
CA TYR A 265 -7.95 -3.07 -20.48
C TYR A 265 -7.61 -4.55 -20.52
N GLU A 266 -6.40 -4.87 -20.06
CA GLU A 266 -5.87 -6.21 -19.96
C GLU A 266 -4.92 -6.32 -18.77
N ASN A 267 -5.05 -7.40 -18.00
CA ASN A 267 -4.09 -7.85 -17.00
C ASN A 267 -3.63 -9.26 -17.37
N TYR A 268 -2.34 -9.45 -17.46
CA TYR A 268 -1.72 -10.71 -17.88
C TYR A 268 -0.69 -11.16 -16.83
N ASN A 269 -0.82 -12.37 -16.36
CA ASN A 269 0.19 -13.05 -15.53
C ASN A 269 1.20 -13.73 -16.46
N LEU A 270 2.46 -13.30 -16.37
CA LEU A 270 3.53 -13.80 -17.23
C LEU A 270 4.06 -15.16 -16.79
N LEU A 271 4.02 -15.47 -15.48
CA LEU A 271 4.50 -16.74 -14.96
C LEU A 271 3.57 -17.89 -15.33
N ASP A 272 2.28 -17.69 -15.10
CA ASP A 272 1.25 -18.70 -15.41
C ASP A 272 0.82 -18.68 -16.87
N ASN A 273 1.25 -17.67 -17.62
CA ASN A 273 0.85 -17.44 -19.00
C ASN A 273 -0.68 -17.28 -19.16
N ILE A 274 -1.31 -16.66 -18.19
CA ILE A 274 -2.76 -16.51 -18.08
C ILE A 274 -3.17 -15.04 -18.20
N ARG A 275 -4.16 -14.79 -19.05
CA ARG A 275 -4.85 -13.52 -19.11
C ARG A 275 -5.91 -13.47 -18.01
N SER A 276 -5.52 -12.90 -16.85
CA SER A 276 -6.39 -12.91 -15.67
C SER A 276 -7.63 -12.03 -15.85
N LYS A 277 -7.53 -10.97 -16.67
CA LYS A 277 -8.64 -10.08 -16.94
C LYS A 277 -8.43 -9.32 -18.25
N GLN A 278 -9.47 -9.24 -19.07
CA GLN A 278 -9.49 -8.36 -20.23
C GLN A 278 -10.91 -7.85 -20.50
N GLY A 279 -11.01 -6.69 -21.09
CA GLY A 279 -12.34 -6.16 -21.44
C GLY A 279 -12.31 -4.93 -22.30
N VAL A 280 -13.49 -4.62 -22.81
CA VAL A 280 -13.78 -3.41 -23.59
C VAL A 280 -14.95 -2.71 -22.92
N SER A 281 -14.88 -1.39 -22.79
CA SER A 281 -16.01 -0.60 -22.29
C SER A 281 -16.30 0.60 -23.19
N LEU A 282 -17.58 0.89 -23.33
CA LEU A 282 -18.10 2.11 -23.94
C LEU A 282 -18.79 2.93 -22.86
N ASN A 283 -18.26 4.10 -22.59
CA ASN A 283 -18.87 5.07 -21.71
C ASN A 283 -19.50 6.19 -22.53
N ILE A 284 -20.77 6.46 -22.23
CA ILE A 284 -21.55 7.55 -22.84
C ILE A 284 -21.96 8.50 -21.73
N ASN A 285 -21.54 9.76 -21.82
CA ASN A 285 -21.74 10.74 -20.75
C ASN A 285 -22.48 11.98 -21.29
N ASP A 286 -23.78 12.01 -21.10
CA ASP A 286 -24.63 13.16 -21.38
C ASP A 286 -24.78 14.07 -20.14
N SER A 287 -25.35 15.24 -20.33
CA SER A 287 -25.62 16.21 -19.27
C SER A 287 -26.52 15.65 -18.16
N CYS A 288 -27.54 14.85 -18.53
CA CYS A 288 -28.57 14.34 -17.63
C CYS A 288 -28.39 12.86 -17.25
N TRP A 289 -27.57 12.11 -17.95
CA TRP A 289 -27.36 10.69 -17.72
C TRP A 289 -25.95 10.24 -18.12
N ASN A 290 -25.56 9.10 -17.58
CA ASN A 290 -24.33 8.39 -17.94
C ASN A 290 -24.67 6.93 -18.15
N MET A 291 -24.08 6.30 -19.17
CA MET A 291 -24.18 4.86 -19.40
C MET A 291 -22.79 4.27 -19.60
N ASP A 292 -22.49 3.20 -18.89
CA ASP A 292 -21.27 2.40 -19.05
C ASP A 292 -21.66 0.99 -19.44
N ILE A 293 -21.25 0.57 -20.62
CA ILE A 293 -21.42 -0.79 -21.13
C ILE A 293 -20.06 -1.42 -21.17
N ARG A 294 -19.87 -2.55 -20.50
CA ARG A 294 -18.59 -3.24 -20.39
C ARG A 294 -18.76 -4.72 -20.70
N TYR A 295 -17.96 -5.22 -21.62
CA TYR A 295 -17.74 -6.64 -21.80
C TYR A 295 -16.39 -7.02 -21.16
N GLU A 296 -16.39 -8.03 -20.33
CA GLU A 296 -15.23 -8.44 -19.54
C GLU A 296 -15.10 -9.97 -19.59
N ASN A 297 -13.90 -10.45 -19.82
CA ASN A 297 -13.50 -11.82 -19.59
C ASN A 297 -12.51 -11.85 -18.44
N GLU A 298 -12.78 -12.60 -17.38
CA GLU A 298 -11.93 -12.74 -16.21
C GLU A 298 -11.80 -14.20 -15.79
N VAL A 299 -10.58 -14.56 -15.39
CA VAL A 299 -10.28 -15.85 -14.77
C VAL A 299 -10.36 -15.67 -13.26
N VAL A 300 -11.31 -16.33 -12.60
CA VAL A 300 -11.48 -16.26 -11.15
C VAL A 300 -11.04 -17.59 -10.51
N PRO A 301 -10.32 -17.52 -9.37
CA PRO A 301 -10.00 -18.71 -8.62
C PRO A 301 -11.28 -19.44 -8.20
N SER A 302 -11.30 -20.76 -8.32
CA SER A 302 -12.41 -21.54 -7.81
C SER A 302 -12.43 -21.45 -6.29
N SER A 303 -13.62 -21.23 -5.71
CA SER A 303 -13.82 -21.28 -4.25
C SER A 303 -13.78 -22.70 -3.67
N ARG A 304 -13.67 -23.71 -4.51
CA ARG A 304 -13.63 -25.12 -4.11
C ARG A 304 -12.20 -25.64 -4.19
N VAL A 305 -11.77 -26.35 -3.15
CA VAL A 305 -10.47 -27.02 -3.11
C VAL A 305 -10.39 -28.04 -4.28
N ASN A 306 -9.32 -27.98 -5.05
CA ASN A 306 -9.04 -28.84 -6.22
C ASN A 306 -9.87 -28.59 -7.50
N TYR A 307 -10.44 -27.41 -7.69
CA TYR A 307 -11.08 -27.06 -8.95
C TYR A 307 -10.24 -26.03 -9.73
N GLU A 308 -10.21 -26.21 -11.04
CA GLU A 308 -9.57 -25.28 -11.96
C GLU A 308 -10.19 -23.89 -11.90
N ALA A 309 -9.40 -22.86 -12.23
CA ALA A 309 -9.87 -21.50 -12.32
C ALA A 309 -11.03 -21.39 -13.35
N ILE A 310 -12.03 -20.60 -13.03
CA ILE A 310 -13.23 -20.45 -13.83
C ILE A 310 -13.06 -19.25 -14.77
N ASP A 311 -13.17 -19.50 -16.07
CA ASP A 311 -13.25 -18.44 -17.08
C ASP A 311 -14.70 -17.88 -17.12
N GLN A 312 -14.85 -16.60 -16.82
CA GLN A 312 -16.14 -15.93 -16.76
C GLN A 312 -16.23 -14.81 -17.80
N LYS A 313 -17.24 -14.87 -18.65
CA LYS A 313 -17.59 -13.78 -19.56
C LYS A 313 -18.74 -12.99 -18.95
N ILE A 314 -18.58 -11.68 -18.81
CA ILE A 314 -19.50 -10.82 -18.09
C ILE A 314 -19.83 -9.60 -18.93
N ILE A 315 -21.11 -9.28 -19.01
CA ILE A 315 -21.58 -7.99 -19.52
C ILE A 315 -22.11 -7.17 -18.37
N PHE A 316 -21.57 -5.98 -18.19
CA PHE A 316 -22.07 -4.98 -17.26
C PHE A 316 -22.78 -3.89 -18.04
N VAL A 317 -23.93 -3.47 -17.56
CA VAL A 317 -24.63 -2.29 -18.03
C VAL A 317 -24.97 -1.46 -16.80
N ASN A 318 -24.40 -0.27 -16.73
CA ASN A 318 -24.68 0.70 -15.67
C ASN A 318 -25.29 1.96 -16.31
N VAL A 319 -26.46 2.36 -15.85
CA VAL A 319 -27.11 3.59 -16.27
C VAL A 319 -27.36 4.46 -15.05
N MET A 320 -26.85 5.67 -15.06
CA MET A 320 -27.03 6.66 -14.00
C MET A 320 -27.80 7.88 -14.53
N LEU A 321 -28.91 8.20 -13.90
CA LEU A 321 -29.68 9.42 -14.15
C LEU A 321 -29.32 10.46 -13.09
N LYS A 322 -28.84 11.62 -13.52
CA LYS A 322 -28.45 12.73 -12.63
C LYS A 322 -29.69 13.63 -12.39
N PRO A 323 -30.13 13.90 -11.15
CA PRO A 323 -29.62 13.44 -9.85
C PRO A 323 -30.40 12.24 -9.25
N LEU A 324 -31.18 11.50 -10.04
CA LEU A 324 -32.18 10.52 -9.56
C LEU A 324 -31.59 9.19 -9.08
N GLY A 325 -30.33 8.90 -9.41
CA GLY A 325 -29.69 7.63 -9.10
C GLY A 325 -29.54 6.72 -10.32
N GLY A 326 -29.07 5.46 -10.11
CA GLY A 326 -28.73 4.58 -11.22
C GLY A 326 -29.19 3.13 -11.06
N ILE A 327 -29.16 2.41 -12.16
CA ILE A 327 -29.41 0.97 -12.23
C ILE A 327 -28.13 0.30 -12.72
N ASN A 328 -27.71 -0.73 -12.00
CA ASN A 328 -26.57 -1.56 -12.36
C ASN A 328 -27.05 -2.99 -12.61
N GLN A 329 -26.75 -3.54 -13.78
CA GLN A 329 -27.07 -4.92 -14.15
C GLN A 329 -25.78 -5.65 -14.53
N LYS A 330 -25.63 -6.87 -14.04
CA LYS A 330 -24.53 -7.77 -14.31
C LYS A 330 -25.06 -9.07 -14.89
N TYR A 331 -24.68 -9.40 -16.11
CA TYR A 331 -25.05 -10.66 -16.77
C TYR A 331 -23.80 -11.52 -16.88
N LYS A 332 -23.80 -12.68 -16.22
CA LYS A 332 -22.77 -13.70 -16.41
C LYS A 332 -23.20 -14.62 -17.53
N MET A 333 -22.31 -14.84 -18.49
CA MET A 333 -22.45 -15.86 -19.49
C MET A 333 -21.66 -17.09 -19.03
N GLU A 334 -22.34 -18.17 -18.67
CA GLU A 334 -21.70 -19.46 -18.38
C GLU A 334 -21.44 -20.17 -19.72
N ASP A 335 -20.20 -20.55 -19.99
CA ASP A 335 -19.92 -21.53 -21.04
C ASP A 335 -20.42 -22.89 -20.51
N ASN A 336 -21.59 -23.33 -20.97
CA ASN A 336 -22.05 -24.70 -20.79
C ASN A 336 -21.15 -25.63 -21.62
N ASN A 337 -20.06 -26.09 -21.02
CA ASN A 337 -19.30 -27.26 -21.51
C ASN A 337 -19.57 -28.46 -20.63
#